data_ba356af905acdab926659a3ca138d586
#
_entry.id   ba356af905acdab926659a3ca138d586
#
_cell.length_a   1.000
_cell.length_b   1.000
_cell.length_c   1.000
_cell.angle_alpha   90.00
_cell.angle_beta   90.00
_cell.angle_gamma   90.00
#
_symmetry.space_group_name_H-M   'P 1'
#
loop_
_entity.id
_entity.type
_entity.pdbx_description
1 polymer ?
#
loop_
_entity_poly.entity_id
_entity_poly.type
_entity_poly.pdbx_seq_one_letter_code
_entity_poly.pdbx_strand_id
1 'polypeptide(L)'
;MNMKNLMSVVFFLCFFSLINAQEKINVNEFNPVVDVEIYHDNGEVYQKGSLKNNKLHGKLESYDYSGNLVVLGEFKNGKKNGKWLFWNDNKLTEVYFKNNRILSSQSWENSKNSIASN
;
A
#
# COMPACT_ATOMS: atom_id res chain seq x y z
N MET A 1 -5.82 -1.16 -15.12
CA MET A 1 -4.88 -1.76 -14.15
C MET A 1 -4.74 -3.24 -14.50
N ASN A 2 -3.52 -3.73 -14.66
CA ASN A 2 -3.28 -5.12 -15.02
C ASN A 2 -3.67 -6.03 -13.84
N MET A 3 -4.43 -7.10 -14.09
CA MET A 3 -4.91 -8.03 -13.05
C MET A 3 -3.78 -8.62 -12.20
N LYS A 4 -2.58 -8.77 -12.74
CA LYS A 4 -1.40 -9.23 -12.00
C LYS A 4 -0.98 -8.29 -10.88
N ASN A 5 -1.12 -6.98 -11.07
CA ASN A 5 -0.79 -5.98 -10.05
C ASN A 5 -1.88 -5.88 -8.98
N LEU A 6 -3.14 -6.08 -9.37
CA LEU A 6 -4.26 -6.13 -8.43
C LEU A 6 -4.16 -7.35 -7.51
N MET A 7 -3.77 -8.51 -8.04
CA MET A 7 -3.58 -9.73 -7.26
C MET A 7 -2.39 -9.61 -6.30
N SER A 8 -1.32 -8.92 -6.69
CA SER A 8 -0.17 -8.67 -5.80
C SER A 8 -0.58 -7.81 -4.59
N VAL A 9 -1.36 -6.77 -4.82
CA VAL A 9 -1.88 -5.90 -3.74
C VAL A 9 -2.85 -6.66 -2.83
N VAL A 10 -3.74 -7.48 -3.41
CA VAL A 10 -4.70 -8.31 -2.66
C VAL A 10 -3.96 -9.40 -1.87
N PHE A 11 -2.99 -10.06 -2.46
CA PHE A 11 -2.18 -11.09 -1.80
C PHE A 11 -1.41 -10.53 -0.61
N PHE A 12 -0.87 -9.33 -0.74
CA PHE A 12 -0.19 -8.64 0.34
C PHE A 12 -1.14 -8.26 1.48
N LEU A 13 -2.35 -7.80 1.17
CA LEU A 13 -3.38 -7.52 2.18
C LEU A 13 -3.78 -8.79 2.94
N CYS A 14 -3.80 -9.96 2.27
CA CYS A 14 -4.02 -11.25 2.90
C CYS A 14 -2.85 -11.68 3.78
N PHE A 15 -1.60 -11.37 3.40
CA PHE A 15 -0.41 -11.71 4.19
C PHE A 15 -0.38 -10.96 5.51
N PHE A 16 -0.76 -9.66 5.52
CA PHE A 16 -0.89 -8.90 6.77
C PHE A 16 -2.04 -9.41 7.66
N SER A 17 -3.07 -10.01 7.09
CA SER A 17 -4.14 -10.62 7.88
C SER A 17 -3.71 -11.91 8.57
N LEU A 18 -2.70 -12.60 8.03
CA LEU A 18 -2.12 -13.80 8.65
C LEU A 18 -1.20 -13.47 9.82
N ILE A 19 -0.57 -12.29 9.82
CA ILE A 19 0.25 -11.81 10.96
C ILE A 19 -0.62 -11.55 12.18
N ASN A 20 -1.91 -11.25 11.99
CA ASN A 20 -2.86 -11.07 13.10
C ASN A 20 -3.16 -12.35 13.89
N ALA A 21 -2.71 -13.52 13.44
CA ALA A 21 -2.94 -14.80 14.09
C ALA A 21 -1.84 -15.18 15.10
N GLN A 22 -0.74 -14.42 15.19
CA GLN A 22 0.39 -14.76 16.07
C GLN A 22 0.59 -13.72 17.17
N GLU A 23 0.42 -14.21 18.39
CA GLU A 23 0.71 -13.64 19.70
C GLU A 23 -0.23 -12.55 20.25
N LYS A 24 -1.05 -12.97 21.20
CA LYS A 24 -1.59 -12.09 22.23
C LYS A 24 -0.45 -11.66 23.15
N ILE A 25 0.24 -10.58 22.82
CA ILE A 25 1.05 -9.89 23.79
C ILE A 25 0.09 -9.09 24.66
N ASN A 26 -0.11 -9.54 25.86
CA ASN A 26 -0.92 -8.87 26.85
C ASN A 26 -0.11 -7.67 27.38
N VAL A 27 -0.09 -6.58 26.63
CA VAL A 27 0.51 -5.33 27.06
C VAL A 27 -0.59 -4.45 27.62
N ASN A 28 -0.71 -4.46 28.93
CA ASN A 28 -1.57 -3.51 29.63
C ASN A 28 -1.22 -2.07 29.23
N GLU A 29 -2.17 -1.38 28.65
CA GLU A 29 -2.30 0.07 28.52
C GLU A 29 -1.35 0.84 27.59
N PHE A 30 -0.38 0.24 26.94
CA PHE A 30 0.43 0.93 25.94
C PHE A 30 0.22 0.32 24.58
N ASN A 31 -0.43 1.05 23.66
CA ASN A 31 -0.62 0.63 22.27
C ASN A 31 0.40 1.33 21.36
N PRO A 32 1.65 0.88 21.34
CA PRO A 32 2.64 1.49 20.46
C PRO A 32 2.28 1.22 19.01
N VAL A 33 2.55 2.21 18.17
CA VAL A 33 2.61 2.02 16.73
C VAL A 33 3.93 1.31 16.43
N VAL A 34 3.84 0.17 15.75
CA VAL A 34 5.01 -0.64 15.36
C VAL A 34 5.22 -0.52 13.86
N ASP A 35 6.38 -0.03 13.46
CA ASP A 35 6.77 0.05 12.07
C ASP A 35 7.21 -1.32 11.56
N VAL A 36 6.76 -1.68 10.36
CA VAL A 36 7.03 -2.97 9.72
C VAL A 36 7.59 -2.74 8.33
N GLU A 37 8.69 -3.41 8.01
CA GLU A 37 9.26 -3.44 6.68
C GLU A 37 9.29 -4.86 6.13
N ILE A 38 8.97 -5.02 4.86
CA ILE A 38 9.07 -6.26 4.11
C ILE A 38 10.01 -6.03 2.94
N TYR A 39 10.81 -7.03 2.61
CA TYR A 39 11.85 -6.93 1.59
C TYR A 39 11.56 -7.84 0.41
N HIS A 40 11.95 -7.38 -0.79
CA HIS A 40 12.08 -8.25 -1.95
C HIS A 40 13.18 -9.28 -1.74
N ASP A 41 13.22 -10.30 -2.57
CA ASP A 41 14.27 -11.33 -2.55
C ASP A 41 15.66 -10.77 -2.90
N ASN A 42 15.76 -9.61 -3.56
CA ASN A 42 17.01 -8.91 -3.83
C ASN A 42 17.51 -8.05 -2.64
N GLY A 43 16.82 -8.05 -1.50
CA GLY A 43 17.18 -7.29 -0.31
C GLY A 43 16.68 -5.84 -0.27
N GLU A 44 16.08 -5.34 -1.35
CA GLU A 44 15.46 -4.00 -1.40
C GLU A 44 14.12 -4.00 -0.68
N VAL A 45 13.75 -2.85 -0.11
CA VAL A 45 12.45 -2.70 0.55
C VAL A 45 11.32 -2.90 -0.45
N TYR A 46 10.45 -3.84 -0.14
CA TYR A 46 9.20 -4.05 -0.88
C TYR A 46 8.08 -3.18 -0.34
N GLN A 47 7.94 -3.11 0.98
CA GLN A 47 6.82 -2.40 1.59
C GLN A 47 7.15 -1.91 2.98
N LYS A 48 6.66 -0.71 3.32
CA LYS A 48 6.70 -0.12 4.66
C LYS A 48 5.29 0.19 5.13
N GLY A 49 5.01 -0.15 6.36
CA GLY A 49 3.74 0.14 6.99
C GLY A 49 3.86 0.18 8.51
N SER A 50 2.75 0.41 9.16
CA SER A 50 2.70 0.44 10.63
C SER A 50 1.51 -0.34 11.14
N LEU A 51 1.67 -0.95 12.31
CA LEU A 51 0.63 -1.67 13.03
C LEU A 51 0.30 -0.94 14.33
N LYS A 52 -0.98 -0.84 14.61
CA LYS A 52 -1.52 -0.38 15.89
C LYS A 52 -2.60 -1.37 16.33
N ASN A 53 -2.51 -1.91 17.54
CA ASN A 53 -3.41 -2.98 17.99
C ASN A 53 -3.46 -4.18 17.01
N ASN A 54 -2.32 -4.56 16.46
CA ASN A 54 -2.20 -5.64 15.45
C ASN A 54 -2.99 -5.39 14.15
N LYS A 55 -3.35 -4.14 13.88
CA LYS A 55 -4.03 -3.74 12.64
C LYS A 55 -3.17 -2.72 11.90
N LEU A 56 -3.20 -2.80 10.57
CA LEU A 56 -2.59 -1.76 9.74
C LEU A 56 -3.19 -0.41 10.09
N HIS A 57 -2.33 0.56 10.36
CA HIS A 57 -2.71 1.91 10.76
C HIS A 57 -1.66 2.91 10.31
N GLY A 58 -2.09 3.99 9.66
CA GLY A 58 -1.20 5.01 9.15
C GLY A 58 -0.71 4.73 7.74
N LYS A 59 0.40 5.33 7.38
CA LYS A 59 0.97 5.36 6.04
C LYS A 59 1.43 3.98 5.56
N LEU A 60 1.12 3.66 4.30
CA LEU A 60 1.66 2.52 3.57
C LEU A 60 2.42 3.00 2.35
N GLU A 61 3.61 2.46 2.15
CA GLU A 61 4.44 2.67 0.96
C GLU A 61 4.83 1.31 0.37
N SER A 62 4.67 1.15 -0.95
CA SER A 62 5.17 -0.03 -1.66
C SER A 62 6.14 0.39 -2.76
N TYR A 63 7.16 -0.40 -2.96
CA TYR A 63 8.25 -0.14 -3.90
C TYR A 63 8.44 -1.31 -4.86
N ASP A 64 8.83 -1.02 -6.10
CA ASP A 64 9.22 -2.04 -7.07
C ASP A 64 10.65 -2.56 -6.80
N TYR A 65 11.12 -3.51 -7.63
CA TYR A 65 12.47 -4.08 -7.51
C TYR A 65 13.60 -3.06 -7.71
N SER A 66 13.31 -1.96 -8.38
CA SER A 66 14.27 -0.88 -8.64
C SER A 66 14.25 0.20 -7.56
N GLY A 67 13.41 0.06 -6.53
CA GLY A 67 13.29 1.01 -5.44
C GLY A 67 12.36 2.20 -5.74
N ASN A 68 11.60 2.14 -6.83
CA ASN A 68 10.62 3.18 -7.15
C ASN A 68 9.34 3.00 -6.33
N LEU A 69 8.83 4.09 -5.79
CA LEU A 69 7.54 4.09 -5.10
C LEU A 69 6.40 3.80 -6.09
N VAL A 70 5.63 2.78 -5.84
CA VAL A 70 4.52 2.35 -6.71
C VAL A 70 3.16 2.40 -6.05
N VAL A 71 3.10 2.40 -4.71
CA VAL A 71 1.85 2.60 -3.96
C VAL A 71 2.11 3.50 -2.78
N LEU A 72 1.24 4.46 -2.57
CA LEU A 72 1.20 5.31 -1.38
C LEU A 72 -0.24 5.41 -0.90
N GLY A 73 -0.48 5.09 0.34
CA GLY A 73 -1.82 5.16 0.91
C GLY A 73 -1.81 5.26 2.42
N GLU A 74 -2.99 5.14 2.99
CA GLU A 74 -3.18 5.21 4.43
C GLU A 74 -4.22 4.20 4.88
N PHE A 75 -3.92 3.52 5.98
CA PHE A 75 -4.84 2.63 6.68
C PHE A 75 -5.34 3.28 7.97
N LYS A 76 -6.58 2.99 8.30
CA LYS A 76 -7.18 3.32 9.59
C LYS A 76 -7.87 2.08 10.13
N ASN A 77 -7.39 1.58 11.26
CA ASN A 77 -7.93 0.37 11.91
C ASN A 77 -8.06 -0.82 10.95
N GLY A 78 -7.03 -1.07 10.15
CA GLY A 78 -6.96 -2.19 9.21
C GLY A 78 -7.70 -1.99 7.89
N LYS A 79 -8.28 -0.81 7.66
CA LYS A 79 -9.05 -0.51 6.45
C LYS A 79 -8.41 0.63 5.67
N LYS A 80 -8.45 0.52 4.35
CA LYS A 80 -8.02 1.61 3.46
C LYS A 80 -8.89 2.83 3.68
N ASN A 81 -8.25 3.98 3.85
CA ASN A 81 -8.92 5.24 4.11
C ASN A 81 -8.18 6.39 3.46
N GLY A 82 -8.91 7.36 2.92
CA GLY A 82 -8.33 8.54 2.28
C GLY A 82 -7.79 8.27 0.88
N LYS A 83 -6.86 9.10 0.48
CA LYS A 83 -6.29 9.09 -0.87
C LYS A 83 -5.21 8.03 -1.00
N TRP A 84 -5.34 7.19 -2.03
CA TRP A 84 -4.36 6.19 -2.43
C TRP A 84 -3.85 6.51 -3.82
N LEU A 85 -2.55 6.43 -3.99
CA LEU A 85 -1.85 6.65 -5.25
C LEU A 85 -1.21 5.35 -5.71
N PHE A 86 -1.43 5.02 -6.98
CA PHE A 86 -0.87 3.85 -7.64
C PHE A 86 -0.13 4.30 -8.90
N TRP A 87 1.16 4.01 -8.98
CA TRP A 87 1.99 4.28 -10.15
C TRP A 87 2.23 2.99 -10.91
N ASN A 88 1.92 2.99 -12.19
CA ASN A 88 2.17 1.87 -13.09
C ASN A 88 2.69 2.42 -14.41
N ASP A 89 3.96 2.15 -14.71
CA ASP A 89 4.67 2.66 -15.89
C ASP A 89 4.47 4.18 -16.04
N ASN A 90 3.67 4.60 -17.02
CA ASN A 90 3.39 6.01 -17.30
C ASN A 90 2.04 6.50 -16.74
N LYS A 91 1.43 5.72 -15.87
CA LYS A 91 0.09 6.00 -15.37
C LYS A 91 0.08 6.18 -13.86
N LEU A 92 -0.52 7.28 -13.43
CA LEU A 92 -0.86 7.51 -12.03
C LEU A 92 -2.37 7.32 -11.84
N THR A 93 -2.75 6.47 -10.91
CA THR A 93 -4.15 6.29 -10.52
C THR A 93 -4.33 6.76 -9.09
N GLU A 94 -5.28 7.66 -8.88
CA GLU A 94 -5.68 8.15 -7.57
C GLU A 94 -7.04 7.56 -7.21
N VAL A 95 -7.12 6.93 -6.05
CA VAL A 95 -8.35 6.32 -5.55
C VAL A 95 -8.62 6.85 -4.15
N TYR A 96 -9.83 7.31 -3.91
CA TYR A 96 -10.29 7.68 -2.58
C TYR A 96 -11.07 6.54 -1.96
N PHE A 97 -10.62 6.12 -0.78
CA PHE A 97 -11.25 5.06 0.00
C PHE A 97 -11.88 5.60 1.29
N LYS A 98 -12.95 4.97 1.69
CA LYS A 98 -13.52 5.08 3.03
C LYS A 98 -13.89 3.69 3.51
N ASN A 99 -13.21 3.21 4.55
CA ASN A 99 -13.42 1.87 5.11
C ASN A 99 -13.41 0.77 4.03
N ASN A 100 -12.34 0.74 3.21
CA ASN A 100 -12.16 -0.17 2.07
C ASN A 100 -13.08 0.06 0.87
N ARG A 101 -14.02 0.99 0.94
CA ARG A 101 -14.93 1.29 -0.18
C ARG A 101 -14.33 2.36 -1.06
N ILE A 102 -14.39 2.16 -2.36
CA ILE A 102 -13.97 3.18 -3.33
C ILE A 102 -15.05 4.24 -3.43
N LEU A 103 -14.69 5.51 -3.14
CA LEU A 103 -15.56 6.66 -3.31
C LEU A 103 -15.38 7.27 -4.70
N SER A 104 -14.17 7.34 -5.20
CA SER A 104 -13.84 7.87 -6.52
C SER A 104 -12.51 7.34 -7.00
N SER A 105 -12.31 7.33 -8.31
CA SER A 105 -11.06 6.92 -8.94
C SER A 105 -10.79 7.79 -10.15
N GLN A 106 -9.55 8.22 -10.32
CA GLN A 106 -9.12 9.04 -11.44
C GLN A 106 -7.71 8.63 -11.87
N SER A 107 -7.46 8.64 -13.17
CA SER A 107 -6.16 8.25 -13.72
C SER A 107 -5.62 9.33 -14.65
N TRP A 108 -4.30 9.50 -14.62
CA TRP A 108 -3.57 10.39 -15.53
C TRP A 108 -2.47 9.59 -16.19
N GLU A 109 -2.30 9.78 -17.49
CA GLU A 109 -1.18 9.25 -18.24
C GLU A 109 -0.11 10.32 -18.39
N ASN A 110 1.13 9.90 -18.29
CA ASN A 110 2.26 10.82 -18.50
C ASN A 110 2.39 11.14 -19.98
N SER A 111 2.08 12.38 -20.35
CA SER A 111 2.07 12.86 -21.72
C SER A 111 3.46 13.07 -22.35
N LYS A 112 4.52 12.51 -21.77
CA LYS A 112 5.88 12.62 -22.33
C LYS A 112 5.97 12.15 -23.79
N ASN A 113 5.05 11.31 -24.22
CA ASN A 113 5.00 10.83 -25.61
C ASN A 113 4.23 11.76 -26.55
N SER A 114 3.48 12.74 -26.06
CA SER A 114 2.73 13.65 -26.91
C SER A 114 3.56 14.84 -27.42
N ILE A 115 4.69 15.11 -26.81
CA ILE A 115 5.59 16.22 -27.21
C ILE A 115 6.61 15.79 -28.28
N ALA A 116 6.83 14.50 -28.46
CA ALA A 116 7.79 13.96 -29.43
C ALA A 116 7.23 13.76 -30.83
N SER A 117 5.98 14.13 -31.09
CA SER A 117 5.32 13.93 -32.38
C SER A 117 5.25 15.19 -33.26
N ASN A 118 5.98 16.24 -32.94
CA ASN A 118 6.11 17.43 -33.78
C ASN A 118 7.43 17.43 -34.52
#